data_e7edd2c2d6adf68dee20ab968e1595fb
#
_entry.id   e7edd2c2d6adf68dee20ab968e1595fb
#
_cell.length_a   1.000
_cell.length_b   1.000
_cell.length_c   1.000
_cell.angle_alpha   90.00
_cell.angle_beta   90.00
_cell.angle_gamma   90.00
#
_symmetry.space_group_name_H-M   'P 1'
#
loop_
_entity.id
_entity.type
_entity.pdbx_description
1 polymer ?
#
loop_
_entity_poly.entity_id
_entity_poly.type
_entity_poly.pdbx_seq_one_letter_code
_entity_poly.pdbx_strand_id
1 'polypeptide(L)'
;FEILDALEIDNIIKTDNDLRKITGKEKYSVLGFSRLNNYIGENLLPTEPIGESGVESKRKLYDSNRETLDQIRKEHALYLSRCSLEEDLDEVLHDKMVEYLPQAGGDVIGYLQDAKNNHMVELVEKLTLEDCTRIFEHYNFACLKEVTL
;
A
#
# COMPACT_ATOMS: atom_id res chain seq x y z
N PHE A 1 -5.27 -9.76 14.41
CA PHE A 1 -6.54 -9.94 13.70
C PHE A 1 -7.44 -10.96 14.39
N GLU A 2 -6.91 -12.09 14.87
CA GLU A 2 -7.68 -13.07 15.66
C GLU A 2 -8.52 -12.45 16.78
N ILE A 3 -8.06 -11.33 17.37
CA ILE A 3 -8.81 -10.60 18.40
C ILE A 3 -10.01 -9.87 17.78
N LEU A 4 -9.85 -9.24 16.61
CA LEU A 4 -10.95 -8.53 15.93
C LEU A 4 -12.00 -9.52 15.45
N ASP A 5 -11.55 -10.64 14.87
CA ASP A 5 -12.42 -11.73 14.41
C ASP A 5 -13.19 -12.36 15.59
N ALA A 6 -12.50 -12.59 16.72
CA ALA A 6 -13.12 -13.10 17.95
C ALA A 6 -14.13 -12.13 18.57
N LEU A 7 -14.03 -10.83 18.29
CA LEU A 7 -14.95 -9.78 18.73
C LEU A 7 -16.03 -9.47 17.67
N GLU A 8 -16.06 -10.20 16.55
CA GLU A 8 -16.97 -9.95 15.43
C GLU A 8 -16.88 -8.51 14.90
N ILE A 9 -15.65 -7.93 14.89
CA ILE A 9 -15.40 -6.58 14.39
C ILE A 9 -14.96 -6.68 12.93
N ASP A 10 -15.79 -6.16 12.04
CA ASP A 10 -15.44 -6.02 10.63
C ASP A 10 -14.18 -5.17 10.49
N ASN A 11 -13.20 -5.67 9.75
CA ASN A 11 -11.95 -4.97 9.56
C ASN A 11 -11.54 -4.94 8.09
N ILE A 12 -10.87 -3.86 7.70
CA ILE A 12 -10.32 -3.66 6.37
C ILE A 12 -8.82 -3.46 6.55
N ILE A 13 -8.04 -4.21 5.79
CA ILE A 13 -6.58 -4.17 5.90
C ILE A 13 -5.98 -3.69 4.60
N LYS A 14 -5.15 -2.65 4.67
CA LYS A 14 -4.25 -2.25 3.59
C LYS A 14 -2.80 -2.40 4.06
N THR A 15 -1.97 -3.09 3.28
CA THR A 15 -0.55 -3.32 3.59
C THR A 15 0.34 -2.96 2.41
N ASP A 16 1.61 -2.66 2.67
CA ASP A 16 2.59 -2.34 1.66
C ASP A 16 3.09 -3.58 0.91
N ASN A 17 3.44 -3.38 -0.36
CA ASN A 17 4.07 -4.40 -1.20
C ASN A 17 5.57 -4.46 -0.93
N ASP A 18 5.93 -4.96 0.25
CA ASP A 18 7.31 -5.01 0.71
C ASP A 18 8.10 -6.16 0.09
N LEU A 19 9.35 -5.84 -0.26
CA LEU A 19 10.39 -6.80 -0.64
C LEU A 19 11.49 -6.80 0.41
N ARG A 20 11.95 -7.98 0.83
CA ARG A 20 13.01 -8.10 1.83
C ARG A 20 14.16 -8.93 1.28
N LYS A 21 15.37 -8.35 1.29
CA LYS A 21 16.59 -9.08 0.89
C LYS A 21 16.79 -10.33 1.77
N ILE A 22 17.02 -11.47 1.14
CA ILE A 22 17.29 -12.72 1.82
C ILE A 22 18.78 -12.73 2.19
N THR A 23 19.09 -12.96 3.47
CA THR A 23 20.46 -12.99 3.95
C THR A 23 21.30 -14.04 3.20
N GLY A 24 22.43 -13.61 2.66
CA GLY A 24 23.35 -14.45 1.91
C GLY A 24 22.90 -14.82 0.49
N LYS A 25 21.85 -14.19 -0.05
CA LYS A 25 21.38 -14.42 -1.42
C LYS A 25 21.13 -13.09 -2.13
N GLU A 26 21.35 -13.06 -3.45
CA GLU A 26 20.92 -11.97 -4.33
C GLU A 26 19.45 -12.18 -4.77
N LYS A 27 18.58 -12.38 -3.78
CA LYS A 27 17.14 -12.56 -3.96
C LYS A 27 16.35 -11.86 -2.86
N TYR A 28 15.10 -11.54 -3.16
CA TYR A 28 14.18 -10.84 -2.27
C TYR A 28 12.92 -11.65 -2.05
N SER A 29 12.53 -11.84 -0.79
CA SER A 29 11.24 -12.41 -0.45
C SER A 29 10.11 -11.40 -0.66
N VAL A 30 8.95 -11.88 -1.11
CA VAL A 30 7.77 -11.08 -1.43
C VAL A 30 6.89 -10.98 -0.20
N LEU A 31 7.22 -10.07 0.73
CA LEU A 31 6.56 -9.99 2.04
C LEU A 31 5.11 -9.54 1.94
N GLY A 32 4.78 -8.61 1.04
CA GLY A 32 3.40 -8.14 0.85
C GLY A 32 2.47 -9.30 0.50
N PHE A 33 2.85 -10.14 -0.47
CA PHE A 33 2.08 -11.31 -0.89
C PHE A 33 2.02 -12.37 0.20
N SER A 34 3.13 -12.62 0.89
CA SER A 34 3.16 -13.57 2.01
C SER A 34 2.24 -13.16 3.15
N ARG A 35 2.13 -11.85 3.44
CA ARG A 35 1.19 -11.34 4.45
C ARG A 35 -0.25 -11.59 4.04
N LEU A 36 -0.64 -11.29 2.79
CA LEU A 36 -2.00 -11.55 2.31
C LEU A 36 -2.34 -13.04 2.38
N ASN A 37 -1.46 -13.91 1.87
CA ASN A 37 -1.65 -15.35 1.96
C ASN A 37 -1.82 -15.83 3.41
N ASN A 38 -1.04 -15.28 4.35
CA ASN A 38 -1.14 -15.62 5.77
C ASN A 38 -2.47 -15.16 6.39
N TYR A 39 -2.98 -13.98 6.00
CA TYR A 39 -4.28 -13.50 6.49
C TYR A 39 -5.43 -14.36 5.98
N ILE A 40 -5.36 -14.80 4.72
CA ILE A 40 -6.37 -15.66 4.09
C ILE A 40 -6.28 -17.09 4.61
N GLY A 41 -5.08 -17.55 4.97
CA GLY A 41 -4.80 -18.96 5.30
C GLY A 41 -4.59 -19.84 4.06
N GLU A 42 -4.44 -19.25 2.88
CA GLU A 42 -4.24 -19.93 1.59
C GLU A 42 -3.12 -19.29 0.77
N ASN A 43 -2.47 -20.05 -0.10
CA ASN A 43 -1.41 -19.57 -0.99
C ASN A 43 -1.98 -19.16 -2.35
N LEU A 44 -2.71 -18.06 -2.40
CA LEU A 44 -3.31 -17.52 -3.63
C LEU A 44 -2.31 -16.71 -4.48
N LEU A 45 -1.33 -16.07 -3.83
CA LEU A 45 -0.32 -15.23 -4.47
C LEU A 45 1.04 -15.94 -4.47
N PRO A 46 1.87 -15.75 -5.53
CA PRO A 46 3.20 -16.34 -5.60
C PRO A 46 4.13 -15.76 -4.53
N THR A 47 4.86 -16.62 -3.84
CA THR A 47 5.80 -16.25 -2.77
C THR A 47 7.25 -16.61 -3.07
N GLU A 48 7.54 -17.09 -4.30
CA GLU A 48 8.90 -17.37 -4.72
C GLU A 48 9.75 -16.11 -4.72
N PRO A 49 10.98 -16.21 -4.19
CA PRO A 49 11.89 -15.08 -4.16
C PRO A 49 12.27 -14.57 -5.54
N ILE A 50 12.24 -13.26 -5.73
CA ILE A 50 12.61 -12.59 -6.98
C ILE A 50 14.06 -12.09 -6.97
N GLY A 51 14.66 -11.89 -8.16
CA GLY A 51 16.06 -11.48 -8.30
C GLY A 51 16.29 -9.98 -8.19
N GLU A 52 15.25 -9.16 -8.28
CA GLU A 52 15.35 -7.70 -8.31
C GLU A 52 14.49 -7.06 -7.23
N SER A 53 14.88 -5.87 -6.79
CA SER A 53 14.11 -5.05 -5.84
C SER A 53 13.85 -3.65 -6.43
N GLY A 54 13.08 -2.85 -5.69
CA GLY A 54 12.76 -1.48 -6.06
C GLY A 54 11.33 -1.32 -6.55
N VAL A 55 11.00 -0.07 -6.89
CA VAL A 55 9.64 0.35 -7.26
C VAL A 55 9.11 -0.42 -8.46
N GLU A 56 9.91 -0.55 -9.51
CA GLU A 56 9.51 -1.25 -10.74
C GLU A 56 9.22 -2.75 -10.51
N SER A 57 10.04 -3.42 -9.68
CA SER A 57 9.81 -4.83 -9.34
C SER A 57 8.52 -5.02 -8.54
N LYS A 58 8.22 -4.11 -7.61
CA LYS A 58 6.96 -4.09 -6.85
C LYS A 58 5.75 -3.87 -7.77
N ARG A 59 5.82 -2.88 -8.66
CA ARG A 59 4.78 -2.60 -9.65
C ARG A 59 4.51 -3.79 -10.57
N LYS A 60 5.57 -4.39 -11.10
CA LYS A 60 5.46 -5.57 -11.96
C LYS A 60 4.80 -6.75 -11.25
N LEU A 61 5.19 -7.02 -10.01
CA LEU A 61 4.55 -8.05 -9.19
C LEU A 61 3.06 -7.80 -9.02
N TYR A 62 2.70 -6.58 -8.63
CA TYR A 62 1.33 -6.16 -8.44
C TYR A 62 0.51 -6.30 -9.73
N ASP A 63 0.98 -5.72 -10.83
CA ASP A 63 0.28 -5.68 -12.10
C ASP A 63 0.10 -7.08 -12.70
N SER A 64 1.10 -7.96 -12.54
CA SER A 64 1.03 -9.36 -13.01
C SER A 64 0.06 -10.24 -12.20
N ASN A 65 -0.33 -9.81 -10.99
CA ASN A 65 -1.23 -10.55 -10.10
C ASN A 65 -2.54 -9.79 -9.81
N ARG A 66 -2.85 -8.78 -10.62
CA ARG A 66 -3.96 -7.86 -10.39
C ARG A 66 -5.31 -8.56 -10.25
N GLU A 67 -5.60 -9.52 -11.11
CA GLU A 67 -6.87 -10.26 -11.05
C GLU A 67 -7.04 -11.00 -9.72
N THR A 68 -5.99 -11.68 -9.25
CA THR A 68 -6.00 -12.35 -7.94
C THR A 68 -6.12 -11.35 -6.79
N LEU A 69 -5.42 -10.20 -6.87
CA LEU A 69 -5.54 -9.14 -5.87
C LEU A 69 -6.93 -8.51 -5.83
N ASP A 70 -7.59 -8.36 -6.98
CA ASP A 70 -8.97 -7.87 -7.05
C ASP A 70 -9.95 -8.87 -6.44
N GLN A 71 -9.74 -10.17 -6.65
CA GLN A 71 -10.51 -11.21 -5.99
C GLN A 71 -10.32 -11.17 -4.47
N ILE A 72 -9.08 -11.09 -4.00
CA ILE A 72 -8.74 -11.00 -2.57
C ILE A 72 -9.42 -9.77 -1.92
N ARG A 73 -9.39 -8.61 -2.58
CA ARG A 73 -10.10 -7.41 -2.12
C ARG A 73 -11.59 -7.68 -1.91
N LYS A 74 -12.22 -8.29 -2.90
CA LYS A 74 -13.66 -8.53 -2.91
C LYS A 74 -14.10 -9.57 -1.88
N GLU A 75 -13.30 -10.61 -1.67
CA GLU A 75 -13.67 -11.75 -0.83
C GLU A 75 -13.23 -11.59 0.63
N HIS A 76 -12.14 -10.84 0.88
CA HIS A 76 -11.49 -10.79 2.18
C HIS A 76 -11.28 -9.37 2.73
N ALA A 77 -11.68 -8.31 2.01
CA ALA A 77 -11.42 -6.91 2.37
C ALA A 77 -9.93 -6.62 2.65
N LEU A 78 -9.02 -7.33 1.95
CA LEU A 78 -7.57 -7.19 2.05
C LEU A 78 -7.02 -6.44 0.84
N TYR A 79 -6.24 -5.41 1.08
CA TYR A 79 -5.71 -4.49 0.06
C TYR A 79 -4.20 -4.44 0.13
N LEU A 80 -3.56 -4.48 -1.02
CA LEU A 80 -2.13 -4.26 -1.17
C LEU A 80 -1.89 -2.91 -1.84
N SER A 81 -0.97 -2.10 -1.31
CA SER A 81 -0.43 -0.97 -2.05
C SER A 81 0.33 -1.46 -3.27
N ARG A 82 0.33 -0.70 -4.36
CA ARG A 82 1.11 -1.08 -5.54
C ARG A 82 2.61 -1.10 -5.23
N CYS A 83 3.06 -0.20 -4.38
CA CYS A 83 4.40 -0.17 -3.78
C CYS A 83 4.34 0.06 -2.27
N SER A 84 4.05 1.29 -1.85
CA SER A 84 3.77 1.70 -0.47
C SER A 84 2.65 2.72 -0.45
N LEU A 85 2.22 3.12 0.74
CA LEU A 85 1.19 4.16 0.90
C LEU A 85 1.66 5.49 0.30
N GLU A 86 2.93 5.85 0.48
CA GLU A 86 3.49 7.11 -0.01
C GLU A 86 3.50 7.17 -1.54
N GLU A 87 3.89 6.08 -2.22
CA GLU A 87 3.82 6.00 -3.68
C GLU A 87 2.38 5.96 -4.19
N ASP A 88 1.46 5.29 -3.50
CA ASP A 88 0.04 5.32 -3.84
C ASP A 88 -0.54 6.74 -3.75
N LEU A 89 -0.14 7.53 -2.73
CA LEU A 89 -0.54 8.94 -2.59
C LEU A 89 0.08 9.81 -3.68
N ASP A 90 1.36 9.62 -3.96
CA ASP A 90 2.06 10.35 -5.01
C ASP A 90 1.44 10.12 -6.39
N GLU A 91 1.01 8.90 -6.69
CA GLU A 91 0.30 8.58 -7.95
C GLU A 91 -1.00 9.39 -8.11
N VAL A 92 -1.67 9.74 -7.01
CA VAL A 92 -2.95 10.48 -7.01
C VAL A 92 -2.75 11.99 -6.90
N LEU A 93 -1.81 12.44 -6.07
CA LEU A 93 -1.70 13.81 -5.59
C LEU A 93 -0.31 14.43 -5.78
N HIS A 94 0.52 13.94 -6.71
CA HIS A 94 1.89 14.42 -6.88
C HIS A 94 2.00 15.96 -6.91
N ASP A 95 1.16 16.59 -7.72
CA ASP A 95 1.07 18.06 -7.85
C ASP A 95 0.82 18.75 -6.52
N LYS A 96 -0.09 18.21 -5.72
CA LYS A 96 -0.46 18.76 -4.41
C LYS A 96 0.58 18.44 -3.34
N MET A 97 1.17 17.26 -3.36
CA MET A 97 2.23 16.91 -2.42
C MET A 97 3.46 17.82 -2.58
N VAL A 98 3.85 18.13 -3.81
CA VAL A 98 4.93 19.09 -4.09
C VAL A 98 4.56 20.51 -3.60
N GLU A 99 3.31 20.94 -3.79
CA GLU A 99 2.81 22.24 -3.32
C GLU A 99 2.77 22.32 -1.78
N TYR A 100 2.27 21.24 -1.12
CA TYR A 100 2.04 21.22 0.33
C TYR A 100 3.31 20.94 1.14
N LEU A 101 4.30 20.28 0.54
CA LEU A 101 5.57 19.88 1.19
C LEU A 101 6.78 20.52 0.50
N PRO A 102 6.89 21.87 0.45
CA PRO A 102 7.98 22.56 -0.25
C PRO A 102 9.37 22.21 0.34
N GLN A 103 9.44 21.83 1.61
CA GLN A 103 10.66 21.38 2.28
C GLN A 103 11.17 20.02 1.78
N ALA A 104 10.34 19.25 1.09
CA ALA A 104 10.75 17.99 0.47
C ALA A 104 11.73 18.20 -0.71
N GLY A 105 11.83 19.43 -1.25
CA GLY A 105 12.74 19.74 -2.36
C GLY A 105 12.43 18.94 -3.65
N GLY A 106 11.17 18.48 -3.81
CA GLY A 106 10.71 17.67 -4.93
C GLY A 106 10.74 16.15 -4.70
N ASP A 107 11.47 15.66 -3.70
CA ASP A 107 11.44 14.24 -3.28
C ASP A 107 10.39 14.04 -2.17
N VAL A 108 9.12 14.14 -2.53
CA VAL A 108 8.01 14.04 -1.57
C VAL A 108 7.87 12.65 -0.96
N ILE A 109 8.18 11.59 -1.71
CA ILE A 109 8.13 10.21 -1.22
C ILE A 109 9.21 10.00 -0.17
N GLY A 110 10.47 10.35 -0.47
CA GLY A 110 11.59 10.23 0.48
C GLY A 110 11.34 11.07 1.74
N TYR A 111 10.81 12.27 1.59
CA TYR A 111 10.43 13.14 2.71
C TYR A 111 9.38 12.49 3.63
N LEU A 112 8.31 11.92 3.06
CA LEU A 112 7.29 11.23 3.85
C LEU A 112 7.84 9.98 4.56
N GLN A 113 8.77 9.25 3.93
CA GLN A 113 9.36 8.04 4.49
C GLN A 113 10.38 8.33 5.62
N ASP A 114 11.05 9.46 5.60
CA ASP A 114 12.11 9.82 6.58
C ASP A 114 11.55 10.03 7.99
N ALA A 115 10.42 10.71 8.13
CA ALA A 115 9.76 10.91 9.43
C ALA A 115 8.24 10.62 9.32
N LYS A 116 7.93 9.39 8.98
CA LYS A 116 6.65 8.88 8.51
C LYS A 116 5.42 9.44 9.25
N ASN A 117 5.44 9.42 10.58
CA ASN A 117 4.30 9.88 11.36
C ASN A 117 4.11 11.40 11.29
N ASN A 118 5.20 12.17 11.42
CA ASN A 118 5.12 13.63 11.47
C ASN A 118 4.82 14.24 10.09
N HIS A 119 5.55 13.77 9.07
CA HIS A 119 5.39 14.30 7.71
C HIS A 119 4.08 13.88 7.07
N MET A 120 3.55 12.69 7.41
CA MET A 120 2.23 12.26 6.95
C MET A 120 1.12 13.10 7.59
N VAL A 121 1.22 13.42 8.90
CA VAL A 121 0.27 14.31 9.58
C VAL A 121 0.31 15.70 8.93
N GLU A 122 1.50 16.24 8.65
CA GLU A 122 1.67 17.53 7.97
C GLU A 122 0.96 17.55 6.61
N LEU A 123 1.09 16.47 5.82
CA LEU A 123 0.39 16.35 4.54
C LEU A 123 -1.13 16.33 4.75
N VAL A 124 -1.61 15.44 5.63
CA VAL A 124 -3.06 15.22 5.86
C VAL A 124 -3.76 16.49 6.33
N GLU A 125 -3.12 17.29 7.19
CA GLU A 125 -3.67 18.58 7.67
C GLU A 125 -3.85 19.63 6.57
N LYS A 126 -3.14 19.48 5.43
CA LYS A 126 -3.21 20.41 4.29
C LYS A 126 -4.17 19.94 3.19
N LEU A 127 -4.65 18.69 3.24
CA LEU A 127 -5.55 18.17 2.23
C LEU A 127 -6.88 18.94 2.21
N THR A 128 -7.31 19.31 1.00
CA THR A 128 -8.63 19.89 0.75
C THR A 128 -9.68 18.80 0.55
N LEU A 129 -10.96 19.17 0.54
CA LEU A 129 -12.04 18.25 0.20
C LEU A 129 -11.89 17.67 -1.23
N GLU A 130 -11.37 18.46 -2.17
CA GLU A 130 -11.10 18.01 -3.54
C GLU A 130 -10.00 16.94 -3.56
N ASP A 131 -8.91 17.13 -2.80
CA ASP A 131 -7.83 16.15 -2.68
C ASP A 131 -8.33 14.85 -2.05
N CYS A 132 -9.13 14.96 -0.98
CA CYS A 132 -9.76 13.80 -0.35
C CYS A 132 -10.69 13.05 -1.33
N THR A 133 -11.41 13.78 -2.19
CA THR A 133 -12.26 13.17 -3.22
C THR A 133 -11.41 12.44 -4.26
N ARG A 134 -10.30 13.03 -4.73
CA ARG A 134 -9.36 12.37 -5.65
C ARG A 134 -8.83 11.06 -5.05
N ILE A 135 -8.41 11.07 -3.77
CA ILE A 135 -7.95 9.87 -3.06
C ILE A 135 -9.07 8.84 -3.00
N PHE A 136 -10.26 9.23 -2.54
CA PHE A 136 -11.40 8.32 -2.35
C PHE A 136 -11.84 7.64 -3.64
N GLU A 137 -11.77 8.33 -4.77
CA GLU A 137 -12.17 7.78 -6.07
C GLU A 137 -11.11 6.90 -6.72
N HIS A 138 -9.84 7.01 -6.28
CA HIS A 138 -8.74 6.30 -6.90
C HIS A 138 -8.72 4.82 -6.56
N TYR A 139 -8.33 3.99 -7.55
CA TYR A 139 -8.27 2.54 -7.40
C TYR A 139 -7.36 2.07 -6.25
N ASN A 140 -6.21 2.71 -6.02
CA ASN A 140 -5.28 2.34 -4.95
C ASN A 140 -5.89 2.53 -3.55
N PHE A 141 -6.94 3.34 -3.44
CA PHE A 141 -7.64 3.67 -2.19
C PHE A 141 -9.07 3.09 -2.14
N ALA A 142 -9.38 2.08 -2.96
CA ALA A 142 -10.69 1.45 -2.99
C ALA A 142 -11.13 0.92 -1.60
N CYS A 143 -10.18 0.61 -0.70
CA CYS A 143 -10.47 0.24 0.69
C CYS A 143 -11.30 1.28 1.45
N LEU A 144 -11.17 2.56 1.12
CA LEU A 144 -11.94 3.63 1.77
C LEU A 144 -13.44 3.57 1.45
N LYS A 145 -13.82 2.95 0.33
CA LYS A 145 -15.24 2.80 -0.07
C LYS A 145 -15.96 1.73 0.74
N GLU A 146 -15.21 0.81 1.33
CA GLU A 146 -15.75 -0.24 2.20
C GLU A 146 -15.98 0.26 3.63
N VAL A 147 -15.39 1.43 3.99
CA VAL A 147 -15.63 2.07 5.29
C VAL A 147 -16.98 2.75 5.24
N THR A 148 -18.03 2.06 5.65
CA THR A 148 -19.35 2.67 5.89
C THR A 148 -19.32 3.43 7.21
N LEU A 149 -19.49 4.74 7.13
CA LEU A 149 -19.72 5.61 8.31
C LEU A 149 -21.16 5.49 8.80
#